data_3225703d57a95906ee8782a2ffd42b5c
#
_entry.id   3225703d57a95906ee8782a2ffd42b5c
#
_cell.length_a   1.000
_cell.length_b   1.000
_cell.length_c   1.000
_cell.angle_alpha   90.00
_cell.angle_beta   90.00
_cell.angle_gamma   90.00
#
_symmetry.space_group_name_H-M   'P 1'
#
loop_
_entity.id
_entity.type
_entity.pdbx_description
1 polymer ?
#
loop_
_entity_poly.entity_id
_entity_poly.type
_entity_poly.pdbx_seq_one_letter_code
_entity_poly.pdbx_strand_id
1 'polypeptide(L)'
;MLDILDKVAPAEFVPASPHNFVVRPGGSVPAESLLGDPDVSLHCLDDEHRLAYFVQTPPGVDLAGGPFLYLDQYRAAQRLVTVPYDTLHRLADGLPDPARLVLVYSVGRCGSTLLSRALGEVAGVRSYSEPDVFTEIALLRHEDPGRDAEYARLIRSCVRVLANTGSGSTETLAVKFRASGIQLGDLFHEVFPDARGVFLHRDARPWLESMHQGFTPHLPDPGAQLAFLKYVLAQAPLIMPFVARHERQPTTTEAYVLTWLSVLDRYRALRRAGVPLLPVAYEALDADPKATLAAVLAHCGLPADDVDAAYATFSADSQEGTVLSQASRRSNPTAALAAEDYAQARAVLAEHPVVGPDDPLVRGLVEPQGGPIEP
;
A
#
# COMPACT_ATOMS: atom_id res chain seq x y z
N MET A 1 -20.72 15.45 -12.11
CA MET A 1 -19.69 16.11 -11.29
C MET A 1 -20.28 16.49 -9.94
N LEU A 2 -19.45 16.60 -8.94
CA LEU A 2 -19.82 17.06 -7.60
C LEU A 2 -18.88 18.20 -7.21
N ASP A 3 -19.43 19.34 -6.84
CA ASP A 3 -18.64 20.46 -6.30
C ASP A 3 -18.32 20.17 -4.85
N ILE A 4 -17.05 20.26 -4.46
CA ILE A 4 -16.62 20.11 -3.07
C ILE A 4 -16.90 21.40 -2.33
N LEU A 5 -17.69 21.32 -1.26
CA LEU A 5 -18.02 22.44 -0.37
C LEU A 5 -17.08 22.49 0.82
N ASP A 6 -16.68 21.33 1.33
CA ASP A 6 -15.79 21.19 2.47
C ASP A 6 -15.07 19.83 2.42
N LYS A 7 -14.01 19.69 3.16
CA LYS A 7 -13.20 18.47 3.28
C LYS A 7 -13.19 17.99 4.72
N VAL A 8 -13.64 16.76 4.92
CA VAL A 8 -13.51 16.07 6.20
C VAL A 8 -12.20 15.30 6.17
N ALA A 9 -11.26 15.65 7.03
CA ALA A 9 -9.99 14.98 7.08
C ALA A 9 -10.18 13.45 7.21
N PRO A 10 -9.57 12.64 6.34
CA PRO A 10 -9.60 11.21 6.53
C PRO A 10 -8.93 10.90 7.87
N ALA A 11 -9.52 9.99 8.64
CA ALA A 11 -8.82 9.45 9.80
C ALA A 11 -7.53 8.79 9.30
N GLU A 12 -6.45 8.99 10.02
CA GLU A 12 -5.14 8.48 9.61
C GLU A 12 -5.20 6.98 9.40
N PHE A 13 -4.58 6.54 8.29
CA PHE A 13 -4.52 5.14 7.85
C PHE A 13 -5.86 4.50 7.41
N VAL A 14 -6.98 5.21 7.52
CA VAL A 14 -8.25 4.77 6.94
C VAL A 14 -8.20 4.96 5.41
N PRO A 15 -8.71 4.01 4.61
CA PRO A 15 -8.77 4.17 3.16
C PRO A 15 -9.56 5.40 2.71
N ALA A 16 -9.21 5.92 1.55
CA ALA A 16 -9.94 7.02 0.92
C ALA A 16 -11.41 6.65 0.72
N SER A 17 -12.30 7.61 0.96
CA SER A 17 -13.73 7.42 0.87
C SER A 17 -14.39 8.66 0.27
N PRO A 18 -15.50 8.53 -0.48
CA PRO A 18 -16.29 9.69 -0.91
C PRO A 18 -16.78 10.54 0.28
N HIS A 19 -16.91 9.95 1.46
CA HIS A 19 -17.31 10.67 2.70
C HIS A 19 -16.25 11.62 3.25
N ASN A 20 -15.04 11.61 2.69
CA ASN A 20 -14.02 12.62 3.00
C ASN A 20 -14.33 14.00 2.39
N PHE A 21 -15.40 14.10 1.63
CA PHE A 21 -15.82 15.35 0.97
C PHE A 21 -17.29 15.66 1.26
N VAL A 22 -17.54 16.87 1.68
CA VAL A 22 -18.90 17.42 1.69
C VAL A 22 -19.16 17.99 0.29
N VAL A 23 -20.15 17.46 -0.40
CA VAL A 23 -20.37 17.78 -1.80
C VAL A 23 -21.80 18.22 -2.08
N ARG A 24 -21.98 18.92 -3.20
CA ARG A 24 -23.30 19.16 -3.80
C ARG A 24 -23.30 18.71 -5.27
N PRO A 25 -24.46 18.34 -5.81
CA PRO A 25 -24.57 18.09 -7.26
C PRO A 25 -24.10 19.29 -8.07
N GLY A 26 -23.23 19.04 -9.04
CA GLY A 26 -22.76 20.01 -10.03
C GLY A 26 -23.28 19.67 -11.43
N GLY A 27 -22.58 20.13 -12.46
CA GLY A 27 -22.91 19.81 -13.85
C GLY A 27 -22.58 18.35 -14.22
N SER A 28 -22.76 18.00 -15.48
CA SER A 28 -22.33 16.72 -16.07
C SER A 28 -21.25 16.94 -17.12
N VAL A 29 -20.37 15.96 -17.29
CA VAL A 29 -19.37 15.92 -18.36
C VAL A 29 -19.48 14.57 -19.07
N PRO A 30 -19.12 14.48 -20.36
CA PRO A 30 -18.98 13.21 -21.03
C PRO A 30 -17.95 12.35 -20.28
N ALA A 31 -18.26 11.07 -20.07
CA ALA A 31 -17.36 10.18 -19.33
C ALA A 31 -15.99 10.02 -20.02
N GLU A 32 -15.99 10.06 -21.35
CA GLU A 32 -14.79 9.96 -22.20
C GLU A 32 -13.81 11.12 -21.97
N SER A 33 -14.28 12.29 -21.53
CA SER A 33 -13.41 13.43 -21.24
C SER A 33 -12.50 13.22 -20.02
N LEU A 34 -12.84 12.26 -19.13
CA LEU A 34 -12.03 11.94 -17.96
C LEU A 34 -10.65 11.37 -18.32
N LEU A 35 -10.57 10.62 -19.43
CA LEU A 35 -9.33 9.98 -19.86
C LEU A 35 -8.37 10.95 -20.55
N GLY A 36 -8.88 12.05 -21.10
CA GLY A 36 -8.08 13.07 -21.79
C GLY A 36 -7.69 14.26 -20.91
N ASP A 37 -8.20 14.32 -19.67
CA ASP A 37 -7.93 15.41 -18.74
C ASP A 37 -6.76 15.02 -17.82
N PRO A 38 -5.58 15.67 -17.95
CA PRO A 38 -4.41 15.36 -17.12
C PRO A 38 -4.61 15.68 -15.64
N ASP A 39 -5.57 16.52 -15.32
CA ASP A 39 -5.84 16.96 -13.95
C ASP A 39 -6.93 16.11 -13.28
N VAL A 40 -7.39 15.03 -13.94
CA VAL A 40 -8.38 14.10 -13.40
C VAL A 40 -7.73 12.75 -13.14
N SER A 41 -7.92 12.21 -11.92
CA SER A 41 -7.36 10.91 -11.52
C SER A 41 -8.37 10.07 -10.73
N LEU A 42 -8.30 8.74 -10.90
CA LEU A 42 -9.11 7.78 -10.17
C LEU A 42 -8.70 7.79 -8.68
N HIS A 43 -9.68 7.94 -7.78
CA HIS A 43 -9.44 8.16 -6.35
C HIS A 43 -9.91 7.01 -5.46
N CYS A 44 -11.20 6.68 -5.48
CA CYS A 44 -11.78 5.63 -4.65
C CYS A 44 -12.98 4.97 -5.32
N LEU A 45 -13.43 3.86 -4.75
CA LEU A 45 -14.60 3.11 -5.16
C LEU A 45 -15.70 3.22 -4.10
N ASP A 46 -16.95 3.09 -4.52
CA ASP A 46 -18.12 2.94 -3.67
C ASP A 46 -18.89 1.73 -4.18
N ASP A 47 -18.67 0.59 -3.53
CA ASP A 47 -19.26 -0.67 -3.98
C ASP A 47 -20.75 -0.75 -3.68
N GLU A 48 -21.23 -0.10 -2.62
CA GLU A 48 -22.64 -0.05 -2.27
C GLU A 48 -23.47 0.60 -3.38
N HIS A 49 -22.98 1.70 -3.95
CA HIS A 49 -23.65 2.43 -5.03
C HIS A 49 -23.09 2.08 -6.42
N ARG A 50 -22.08 1.21 -6.50
CA ARG A 50 -21.43 0.80 -7.77
C ARG A 50 -20.83 1.98 -8.53
N LEU A 51 -20.16 2.89 -7.83
CA LEU A 51 -19.57 4.12 -8.37
C LEU A 51 -18.06 4.14 -8.21
N ALA A 52 -17.37 4.60 -9.25
CA ALA A 52 -15.97 5.01 -9.18
C ALA A 52 -15.90 6.55 -9.08
N TYR A 53 -15.07 7.03 -8.16
CA TYR A 53 -14.85 8.44 -7.92
C TYR A 53 -13.51 8.88 -8.46
N PHE A 54 -13.53 9.94 -9.25
CA PHE A 54 -12.35 10.63 -9.74
C PHE A 54 -12.24 11.98 -9.04
N VAL A 55 -11.01 12.40 -8.79
CA VAL A 55 -10.68 13.73 -8.26
C VAL A 55 -10.20 14.59 -9.43
N GLN A 56 -10.72 15.81 -9.52
CA GLN A 56 -10.14 16.87 -10.34
C GLN A 56 -9.30 17.77 -9.46
N THR A 57 -8.03 17.96 -9.85
CA THR A 57 -7.06 18.84 -9.17
C THR A 57 -6.84 20.14 -9.96
N PRO A 58 -6.17 21.16 -9.39
CA PRO A 58 -5.66 22.28 -10.16
C PRO A 58 -4.71 21.83 -11.26
N PRO A 59 -4.65 22.58 -12.39
CA PRO A 59 -3.71 22.26 -13.47
C PRO A 59 -2.26 22.16 -13.01
N GLY A 60 -1.57 21.09 -13.46
CA GLY A 60 -0.14 20.92 -13.25
C GLY A 60 0.25 20.35 -11.86
N VAL A 61 -0.70 19.84 -11.10
CA VAL A 61 -0.39 19.09 -9.85
C VAL A 61 0.19 17.73 -10.21
N ASP A 62 1.45 17.50 -9.82
CA ASP A 62 2.05 16.17 -9.94
C ASP A 62 1.62 15.28 -8.77
N LEU A 63 0.83 14.24 -9.08
CA LEU A 63 0.37 13.24 -8.12
C LEU A 63 1.28 12.01 -8.05
N ALA A 64 2.22 11.84 -9.01
CA ALA A 64 3.08 10.67 -9.06
C ALA A 64 4.26 10.76 -8.08
N GLY A 65 4.75 11.98 -7.79
CA GLY A 65 5.89 12.20 -6.91
C GLY A 65 5.59 12.10 -5.40
N GLY A 66 4.32 12.02 -5.02
CA GLY A 66 3.90 12.06 -3.61
C GLY A 66 4.11 10.77 -2.84
N PRO A 67 4.22 10.84 -1.51
CA PRO A 67 4.37 9.67 -0.65
C PRO A 67 3.13 8.77 -0.62
N PHE A 68 1.93 9.35 -0.78
CA PHE A 68 0.65 8.65 -0.76
C PHE A 68 -0.33 9.33 -1.72
N LEU A 69 -0.65 8.65 -2.84
CA LEU A 69 -1.53 9.18 -3.88
C LEU A 69 -2.88 9.64 -3.32
N TYR A 70 -3.53 8.82 -2.49
CA TYR A 70 -4.84 9.14 -1.93
C TYR A 70 -4.85 10.44 -1.12
N LEU A 71 -3.76 10.72 -0.39
CA LEU A 71 -3.65 11.91 0.46
C LEU A 71 -3.39 13.17 -0.38
N ASP A 72 -2.55 13.05 -1.41
CA ASP A 72 -2.26 14.18 -2.31
C ASP A 72 -3.48 14.51 -3.16
N GLN A 73 -4.22 13.50 -3.64
CA GLN A 73 -5.52 13.66 -4.28
C GLN A 73 -6.51 14.38 -3.36
N TYR A 74 -6.66 13.92 -2.11
CA TYR A 74 -7.55 14.56 -1.13
C TYR A 74 -7.18 16.03 -0.91
N ARG A 75 -5.89 16.32 -0.71
CA ARG A 75 -5.41 17.69 -0.47
C ARG A 75 -5.67 18.61 -1.65
N ALA A 76 -5.39 18.14 -2.86
CA ALA A 76 -5.48 18.92 -4.08
C ALA A 76 -6.90 18.94 -4.70
N ALA A 77 -7.82 18.08 -4.26
CA ALA A 77 -9.15 17.95 -4.83
C ALA A 77 -9.91 19.28 -4.86
N GLN A 78 -10.43 19.65 -6.04
CA GLN A 78 -11.33 20.77 -6.25
C GLN A 78 -12.77 20.31 -6.56
N ARG A 79 -12.91 19.18 -7.27
CA ARG A 79 -14.18 18.57 -7.63
C ARG A 79 -14.06 17.06 -7.62
N LEU A 80 -15.22 16.38 -7.53
CA LEU A 80 -15.31 14.96 -7.79
C LEU A 80 -16.12 14.72 -9.06
N VAL A 81 -15.73 13.66 -9.78
CA VAL A 81 -16.51 13.12 -10.88
C VAL A 81 -16.82 11.66 -10.56
N THR A 82 -18.09 11.29 -10.69
CA THR A 82 -18.55 9.93 -10.42
C THR A 82 -18.99 9.26 -11.69
N VAL A 83 -18.62 8.00 -11.87
CA VAL A 83 -19.11 7.16 -12.96
C VAL A 83 -19.53 5.79 -12.43
N PRO A 84 -20.62 5.19 -12.96
CA PRO A 84 -20.96 3.81 -12.64
C PRO A 84 -19.83 2.84 -13.02
N TYR A 85 -19.72 1.70 -12.34
CA TYR A 85 -18.73 0.67 -12.65
C TYR A 85 -18.81 0.20 -14.10
N ASP A 86 -20.01 0.04 -14.66
CA ASP A 86 -20.16 -0.32 -16.07
C ASP A 86 -19.56 0.73 -17.04
N THR A 87 -19.64 2.01 -16.66
CA THR A 87 -18.99 3.09 -17.41
C THR A 87 -17.49 3.05 -17.23
N LEU A 88 -16.98 2.83 -16.01
CA LEU A 88 -15.55 2.63 -15.75
C LEU A 88 -14.99 1.49 -16.61
N HIS A 89 -15.67 0.34 -16.64
CA HIS A 89 -15.27 -0.81 -17.43
C HIS A 89 -15.25 -0.48 -18.92
N ARG A 90 -16.30 0.15 -19.45
CA ARG A 90 -16.37 0.55 -20.86
C ARG A 90 -15.25 1.52 -21.26
N LEU A 91 -14.95 2.50 -20.40
CA LEU A 91 -13.82 3.41 -20.60
C LEU A 91 -12.49 2.65 -20.62
N ALA A 92 -12.29 1.77 -19.64
CA ALA A 92 -11.08 0.97 -19.53
C ALA A 92 -10.91 -0.02 -20.69
N ASP A 93 -11.99 -0.59 -21.22
CA ASP A 93 -11.95 -1.51 -22.37
C ASP A 93 -11.43 -0.84 -23.66
N GLY A 94 -11.57 0.49 -23.75
CA GLY A 94 -10.98 1.30 -24.83
C GLY A 94 -9.50 1.66 -24.65
N LEU A 95 -8.88 1.30 -23.50
CA LEU A 95 -7.50 1.64 -23.18
C LEU A 95 -6.59 0.40 -23.26
N PRO A 96 -5.32 0.58 -23.71
CA PRO A 96 -4.34 -0.50 -23.66
C PRO A 96 -3.94 -0.85 -22.21
N ASP A 97 -3.51 -2.08 -22.01
CA ASP A 97 -2.74 -2.44 -20.82
C ASP A 97 -1.39 -1.69 -20.86
N PRO A 98 -0.79 -1.31 -19.70
CA PRO A 98 0.56 -0.78 -19.69
C PRO A 98 1.53 -1.83 -20.25
N ALA A 99 2.54 -1.39 -21.02
CA ALA A 99 3.52 -2.31 -21.60
C ALA A 99 4.29 -3.09 -20.51
N ARG A 100 4.46 -2.47 -19.33
CA ARG A 100 4.99 -3.14 -18.13
C ARG A 100 4.18 -2.72 -16.91
N LEU A 101 3.95 -3.68 -16.01
CA LEU A 101 3.31 -3.46 -14.72
C LEU A 101 4.24 -3.96 -13.60
N VAL A 102 4.64 -3.05 -12.72
CA VAL A 102 5.47 -3.33 -11.55
C VAL A 102 4.62 -3.20 -10.29
N LEU A 103 4.58 -4.24 -9.47
CA LEU A 103 3.75 -4.32 -8.28
C LEU A 103 4.64 -4.37 -7.04
N VAL A 104 4.58 -3.35 -6.19
CA VAL A 104 5.40 -3.25 -4.99
C VAL A 104 4.55 -3.58 -3.76
N TYR A 105 4.75 -4.77 -3.24
CA TYR A 105 4.14 -5.27 -2.00
C TYR A 105 5.09 -5.13 -0.84
N SER A 106 4.56 -5.02 0.36
CA SER A 106 5.43 -4.87 1.54
C SER A 106 4.72 -5.20 2.85
N VAL A 107 5.51 -5.51 3.87
CA VAL A 107 5.03 -5.61 5.26
C VAL A 107 4.72 -4.24 5.89
N GLY A 108 4.92 -3.14 5.16
CA GLY A 108 4.95 -1.78 5.70
C GLY A 108 6.24 -1.49 6.48
N ARG A 109 6.59 -0.21 6.66
CA ARG A 109 7.78 0.24 7.45
C ARG A 109 9.11 -0.41 7.03
N CYS A 110 9.26 -0.74 5.76
CA CYS A 110 10.41 -1.43 5.17
C CYS A 110 10.99 -0.72 3.93
N GLY A 111 10.79 0.60 3.81
CA GLY A 111 11.35 1.39 2.71
C GLY A 111 10.55 1.34 1.40
N SER A 112 9.33 0.79 1.39
CA SER A 112 8.54 0.65 0.16
C SER A 112 8.16 2.00 -0.48
N THR A 113 7.91 3.05 0.30
CA THR A 113 7.67 4.41 -0.22
C THR A 113 8.94 4.97 -0.88
N LEU A 114 10.11 4.71 -0.29
CA LEU A 114 11.39 5.10 -0.88
C LEU A 114 11.61 4.40 -2.22
N LEU A 115 11.37 3.07 -2.29
CA LEU A 115 11.47 2.32 -3.54
C LEU A 115 10.46 2.83 -4.59
N SER A 116 9.21 3.14 -4.19
CA SER A 116 8.21 3.70 -5.11
C SER A 116 8.69 5.02 -5.74
N ARG A 117 9.26 5.91 -4.93
CA ARG A 117 9.84 7.17 -5.43
C ARG A 117 11.04 6.92 -6.34
N ALA A 118 11.92 6.00 -5.95
CA ALA A 118 13.08 5.62 -6.77
C ALA A 118 12.66 5.06 -8.15
N LEU A 119 11.60 4.25 -8.20
CA LEU A 119 11.04 3.78 -9.46
C LEU A 119 10.44 4.92 -10.31
N GLY A 120 9.89 5.96 -9.69
CA GLY A 120 9.36 7.15 -10.39
C GLY A 120 10.44 7.98 -11.10
N GLU A 121 11.69 7.88 -10.71
CA GLU A 121 12.82 8.56 -11.37
C GLU A 121 13.38 7.78 -12.57
N VAL A 122 12.92 6.55 -12.79
CA VAL A 122 13.31 5.73 -13.94
C VAL A 122 12.58 6.23 -15.19
N ALA A 123 13.30 6.40 -16.28
CA ALA A 123 12.73 6.91 -17.53
C ALA A 123 11.56 6.04 -18.02
N GLY A 124 10.44 6.68 -18.36
CA GLY A 124 9.21 6.02 -18.84
C GLY A 124 8.40 5.29 -17.76
N VAL A 125 8.76 5.42 -16.49
CA VAL A 125 8.01 4.84 -15.37
C VAL A 125 7.15 5.92 -14.70
N ARG A 126 5.86 5.61 -14.55
CA ARG A 126 4.95 6.34 -13.65
C ARG A 126 4.72 5.49 -12.41
N SER A 127 5.09 6.01 -11.24
CA SER A 127 4.96 5.30 -9.97
C SER A 127 3.89 5.94 -9.10
N TYR A 128 2.89 5.16 -8.69
CA TYR A 128 1.88 5.58 -7.73
C TYR A 128 2.03 4.82 -6.42
N SER A 129 2.12 5.58 -5.34
CA SER A 129 2.18 5.03 -3.98
C SER A 129 0.77 5.02 -3.37
N GLU A 130 0.28 3.84 -3.05
CA GLU A 130 -0.98 3.60 -2.36
C GLU A 130 -2.22 4.19 -3.06
N PRO A 131 -2.49 3.81 -4.33
CA PRO A 131 -3.78 4.10 -4.93
C PRO A 131 -4.88 3.28 -4.21
N ASP A 132 -5.72 3.97 -3.45
CA ASP A 132 -6.66 3.33 -2.50
C ASP A 132 -7.78 2.53 -3.14
N VAL A 133 -8.01 2.68 -4.44
CA VAL A 133 -8.92 1.78 -5.18
C VAL A 133 -8.54 0.30 -5.01
N PHE A 134 -7.25 -0.02 -4.90
CA PHE A 134 -6.81 -1.40 -4.65
C PHE A 134 -6.93 -1.79 -3.18
N THR A 135 -6.82 -0.84 -2.27
CA THR A 135 -7.10 -1.08 -0.86
C THR A 135 -8.58 -1.41 -0.68
N GLU A 136 -9.47 -0.66 -1.32
CA GLU A 136 -10.91 -0.93 -1.32
C GLU A 136 -11.24 -2.32 -1.87
N ILE A 137 -10.67 -2.70 -3.02
CA ILE A 137 -10.88 -4.05 -3.59
C ILE A 137 -10.38 -5.14 -2.61
N ALA A 138 -9.28 -4.91 -1.89
CA ALA A 138 -8.79 -5.87 -0.89
C ALA A 138 -9.75 -6.00 0.30
N LEU A 139 -10.37 -4.90 0.75
CA LEU A 139 -11.39 -4.92 1.79
C LEU A 139 -12.64 -5.69 1.32
N LEU A 140 -13.15 -5.36 0.14
CA LEU A 140 -14.33 -6.00 -0.46
C LEU A 140 -14.10 -7.52 -0.63
N ARG A 141 -12.92 -7.90 -1.10
CA ARG A 141 -12.56 -9.32 -1.24
C ARG A 141 -12.51 -10.04 0.10
N HIS A 142 -12.04 -9.37 1.15
CA HIS A 142 -12.03 -9.94 2.50
C HIS A 142 -13.44 -10.15 3.03
N GLU A 143 -14.37 -9.21 2.77
CA GLU A 143 -15.76 -9.29 3.19
C GLU A 143 -16.56 -10.30 2.36
N ASP A 144 -16.33 -10.37 1.05
CA ASP A 144 -17.02 -11.28 0.11
C ASP A 144 -16.06 -11.92 -0.91
N PRO A 145 -15.39 -13.01 -0.55
CA PRO A 145 -14.45 -13.70 -1.44
C PRO A 145 -15.12 -14.41 -2.63
N GLY A 146 -16.43 -14.44 -2.69
CA GLY A 146 -17.18 -15.08 -3.79
C GLY A 146 -17.21 -14.27 -5.10
N ARG A 147 -16.73 -13.01 -5.09
CA ARG A 147 -16.78 -12.09 -6.23
C ARG A 147 -15.43 -11.91 -6.95
N ASP A 148 -14.52 -12.85 -6.88
CA ASP A 148 -13.16 -12.73 -7.45
C ASP A 148 -13.15 -12.34 -8.94
N ALA A 149 -14.05 -12.86 -9.77
CA ALA A 149 -14.16 -12.49 -11.18
C ALA A 149 -14.48 -10.99 -11.38
N GLU A 150 -15.30 -10.43 -10.50
CA GLU A 150 -15.63 -9.01 -10.53
C GLU A 150 -14.46 -8.16 -10.05
N TYR A 151 -13.78 -8.57 -8.98
CA TYR A 151 -12.60 -7.89 -8.48
C TYR A 151 -11.46 -7.92 -9.50
N ALA A 152 -11.26 -9.03 -10.19
CA ALA A 152 -10.31 -9.14 -11.31
C ALA A 152 -10.64 -8.13 -12.42
N ARG A 153 -11.92 -7.96 -12.77
CA ARG A 153 -12.35 -6.95 -13.74
C ARG A 153 -12.13 -5.52 -13.26
N LEU A 154 -12.42 -5.22 -11.97
CA LEU A 154 -12.13 -3.92 -11.37
C LEU A 154 -10.63 -3.63 -11.37
N ILE A 155 -9.79 -4.59 -10.97
CA ILE A 155 -8.33 -4.47 -11.02
C ILE A 155 -7.87 -4.08 -12.43
N ARG A 156 -8.32 -4.80 -13.47
CA ARG A 156 -7.96 -4.48 -14.86
C ARG A 156 -8.37 -3.07 -15.24
N SER A 157 -9.59 -2.68 -14.91
CA SER A 157 -10.10 -1.35 -15.26
C SER A 157 -9.35 -0.24 -14.55
N CYS A 158 -9.08 -0.40 -13.25
CA CYS A 158 -8.32 0.57 -12.45
C CYS A 158 -6.88 0.70 -12.95
N VAL A 159 -6.19 -0.41 -13.26
CA VAL A 159 -4.82 -0.39 -13.81
C VAL A 159 -4.78 0.35 -15.14
N ARG A 160 -5.70 0.04 -16.08
CA ARG A 160 -5.75 0.70 -17.37
C ARG A 160 -6.00 2.20 -17.26
N VAL A 161 -6.96 2.59 -16.40
CA VAL A 161 -7.25 4.01 -16.16
C VAL A 161 -6.03 4.71 -15.56
N LEU A 162 -5.41 4.17 -14.52
CA LEU A 162 -4.23 4.76 -13.88
C LEU A 162 -3.03 4.86 -14.83
N ALA A 163 -2.86 3.89 -15.75
CA ALA A 163 -1.77 3.92 -16.73
C ALA A 163 -1.99 4.95 -17.84
N ASN A 164 -3.26 5.28 -18.17
CA ASN A 164 -3.63 6.09 -19.33
C ASN A 164 -4.25 7.46 -18.97
N THR A 165 -4.40 7.80 -17.69
CA THR A 165 -4.79 9.14 -17.22
C THR A 165 -3.55 9.99 -16.95
N GLY A 166 -3.72 11.31 -16.99
CA GLY A 166 -2.61 12.26 -16.84
C GLY A 166 -1.93 12.59 -18.17
N SER A 167 -0.70 13.06 -18.15
CA SER A 167 0.04 13.58 -19.32
C SER A 167 0.57 12.46 -20.23
N GLY A 168 -0.32 11.73 -20.89
CA GLY A 168 0.03 10.73 -21.92
C GLY A 168 0.07 9.28 -21.40
N SER A 169 0.16 8.33 -22.36
CA SER A 169 0.27 6.90 -22.04
C SER A 169 1.61 6.60 -21.35
N THR A 170 1.56 5.79 -20.31
CA THR A 170 2.73 5.37 -19.54
C THR A 170 3.24 4.04 -20.06
N GLU A 171 4.52 3.95 -20.39
CA GLU A 171 5.13 2.69 -20.82
C GLU A 171 5.13 1.68 -19.67
N THR A 172 5.57 2.13 -18.49
CA THR A 172 5.59 1.31 -17.28
C THR A 172 4.78 1.96 -16.17
N LEU A 173 3.80 1.24 -15.65
CA LEU A 173 3.09 1.61 -14.43
C LEU A 173 3.69 0.85 -13.24
N ALA A 174 4.18 1.57 -12.25
CA ALA A 174 4.57 1.02 -10.95
C ALA A 174 3.49 1.35 -9.92
N VAL A 175 3.02 0.35 -9.19
CA VAL A 175 2.00 0.50 -8.14
C VAL A 175 2.56 -0.04 -6.83
N LYS A 176 2.77 0.85 -5.88
CA LYS A 176 3.10 0.47 -4.50
C LYS A 176 1.83 0.43 -3.68
N PHE A 177 1.56 -0.72 -3.09
CA PHE A 177 0.36 -0.95 -2.30
C PHE A 177 0.55 -0.64 -0.81
N ARG A 178 -0.57 -0.40 -0.11
CA ARG A 178 -0.63 -0.65 1.33
C ARG A 178 -0.39 -2.15 1.58
N ALA A 179 -0.08 -2.53 2.82
CA ALA A 179 0.23 -3.93 3.14
C ALA A 179 -0.91 -4.91 2.79
N SER A 180 -2.17 -4.45 2.82
CA SER A 180 -3.35 -5.22 2.38
C SER A 180 -3.33 -5.62 0.90
N GLY A 181 -2.65 -4.86 0.04
CA GLY A 181 -2.64 -5.11 -1.40
C GLY A 181 -2.05 -6.47 -1.80
N ILE A 182 -1.21 -7.09 -0.95
CA ILE A 182 -0.69 -8.44 -1.23
C ILE A 182 -1.81 -9.49 -1.26
N GLN A 183 -2.95 -9.22 -0.61
CA GLN A 183 -4.12 -10.11 -0.65
C GLN A 183 -4.72 -10.22 -2.05
N LEU A 184 -4.43 -9.27 -2.94
CA LEU A 184 -4.84 -9.27 -4.35
C LEU A 184 -3.80 -9.87 -5.31
N GLY A 185 -2.65 -10.34 -4.81
CA GLY A 185 -1.52 -10.74 -5.66
C GLY A 185 -1.82 -11.87 -6.64
N ASP A 186 -2.71 -12.80 -6.31
CA ASP A 186 -3.21 -13.85 -7.21
C ASP A 186 -4.11 -13.29 -8.31
N LEU A 187 -5.04 -12.41 -7.98
CA LEU A 187 -5.89 -11.76 -8.98
C LEU A 187 -5.08 -10.86 -9.92
N PHE A 188 -4.08 -10.14 -9.40
CA PHE A 188 -3.15 -9.41 -10.26
C PHE A 188 -2.40 -10.32 -11.21
N HIS A 189 -1.92 -11.47 -10.73
CA HIS A 189 -1.22 -12.44 -11.58
C HIS A 189 -2.14 -13.10 -12.62
N GLU A 190 -3.40 -13.36 -12.27
CA GLU A 190 -4.42 -13.85 -13.22
C GLU A 190 -4.68 -12.84 -14.34
N VAL A 191 -4.84 -11.56 -13.96
CA VAL A 191 -5.22 -10.49 -14.90
C VAL A 191 -4.03 -9.99 -15.73
N PHE A 192 -2.84 -9.94 -15.11
CA PHE A 192 -1.58 -9.46 -15.69
C PHE A 192 -0.46 -10.46 -15.43
N PRO A 193 -0.40 -11.59 -16.15
CA PRO A 193 0.57 -12.66 -15.88
C PRO A 193 2.03 -12.24 -16.08
N ASP A 194 2.27 -11.21 -16.90
CA ASP A 194 3.61 -10.67 -17.17
C ASP A 194 4.05 -9.61 -16.15
N ALA A 195 3.17 -9.21 -15.22
CA ALA A 195 3.52 -8.25 -14.17
C ALA A 195 4.68 -8.77 -13.32
N ARG A 196 5.58 -7.86 -12.93
CA ARG A 196 6.71 -8.16 -12.05
C ARG A 196 6.44 -7.61 -10.66
N GLY A 197 6.53 -8.49 -9.68
CA GLY A 197 6.32 -8.12 -8.28
C GLY A 197 7.63 -7.95 -7.52
N VAL A 198 7.69 -6.94 -6.65
CA VAL A 198 8.73 -6.78 -5.64
C VAL A 198 8.07 -6.88 -4.28
N PHE A 199 8.64 -7.68 -3.39
CA PHE A 199 8.15 -7.83 -2.02
C PHE A 199 9.18 -7.34 -1.02
N LEU A 200 8.91 -6.18 -0.40
CA LEU A 200 9.79 -5.65 0.63
C LEU A 200 9.39 -6.18 2.00
N HIS A 201 10.40 -6.64 2.73
CA HIS A 201 10.26 -7.08 4.11
C HIS A 201 11.35 -6.47 4.99
N ARG A 202 11.18 -6.61 6.28
CA ARG A 202 12.13 -6.14 7.30
C ARG A 202 12.14 -7.15 8.43
N ASP A 203 13.28 -7.27 9.10
CA ASP A 203 13.41 -8.12 10.27
C ASP A 203 12.38 -7.75 11.35
N ALA A 204 11.81 -8.76 11.99
CA ALA A 204 10.64 -8.61 12.84
C ALA A 204 10.85 -7.62 13.99
N ARG A 205 12.02 -7.61 14.64
CA ARG A 205 12.29 -6.71 15.75
C ARG A 205 12.33 -5.24 15.34
N PRO A 206 13.23 -4.79 14.44
CA PRO A 206 13.26 -3.39 14.02
C PRO A 206 11.98 -2.97 13.30
N TRP A 207 11.27 -3.92 12.67
CA TRP A 207 9.96 -3.65 12.11
C TRP A 207 8.92 -3.34 13.20
N LEU A 208 8.83 -4.16 14.26
CA LEU A 208 7.90 -3.98 15.37
C LEU A 208 8.15 -2.64 16.09
N GLU A 209 9.42 -2.32 16.37
CA GLU A 209 9.82 -1.03 16.95
C GLU A 209 9.36 0.15 16.07
N SER A 210 9.53 0.04 14.73
CA SER A 210 9.09 1.05 13.77
C SER A 210 7.56 1.16 13.66
N MET A 211 6.83 0.05 13.82
CA MET A 211 5.36 0.05 13.84
C MET A 211 4.83 0.79 15.06
N HIS A 212 5.33 0.47 16.24
CA HIS A 212 4.96 1.15 17.48
C HIS A 212 5.26 2.65 17.41
N GLN A 213 6.44 3.02 16.94
CA GLN A 213 6.84 4.41 16.81
C GLN A 213 5.96 5.19 15.81
N GLY A 214 5.58 4.57 14.70
CA GLY A 214 4.88 5.25 13.62
C GLY A 214 3.35 5.27 13.76
N PHE A 215 2.76 4.23 14.33
CA PHE A 215 1.31 4.06 14.28
C PHE A 215 0.61 4.16 15.64
N THR A 216 1.24 3.74 16.74
CA THR A 216 0.58 3.78 18.05
C THR A 216 0.13 5.18 18.48
N PRO A 217 0.87 6.27 18.20
CA PRO A 217 0.44 7.62 18.54
C PRO A 217 -0.75 8.13 17.71
N HIS A 218 -1.08 7.46 16.60
CA HIS A 218 -2.03 7.89 15.59
C HIS A 218 -3.21 6.92 15.42
N LEU A 219 -3.53 6.14 16.47
CA LEU A 219 -4.69 5.26 16.41
C LEU A 219 -5.97 6.11 16.27
N PRO A 220 -6.92 5.70 15.40
CA PRO A 220 -8.08 6.49 15.09
C PRO A 220 -9.00 6.70 16.31
N ASP A 221 -9.73 7.80 16.28
CA ASP A 221 -10.76 8.08 17.26
C ASP A 221 -11.91 7.04 17.20
N PRO A 222 -12.82 7.03 18.18
CA PRO A 222 -13.94 6.08 18.20
C PRO A 222 -14.82 6.09 16.95
N GLY A 223 -14.96 7.24 16.27
CA GLY A 223 -15.80 7.38 15.08
C GLY A 223 -15.20 6.65 13.86
N ALA A 224 -13.88 6.58 13.77
CA ALA A 224 -13.18 5.91 12.67
C ALA A 224 -12.79 4.45 12.98
N GLN A 225 -12.99 3.98 14.22
CA GLN A 225 -12.53 2.65 14.66
C GLN A 225 -13.09 1.51 13.82
N LEU A 226 -14.34 1.56 13.39
CA LEU A 226 -14.94 0.48 12.61
C LEU A 226 -14.29 0.37 11.21
N ALA A 227 -14.09 1.48 10.51
CA ALA A 227 -13.45 1.49 9.20
C ALA A 227 -11.99 1.05 9.32
N PHE A 228 -11.29 1.50 10.36
CA PHE A 228 -9.93 1.08 10.65
C PHE A 228 -9.86 -0.42 10.97
N LEU A 229 -10.79 -0.96 11.77
CA LEU A 229 -10.85 -2.38 12.08
C LEU A 229 -11.07 -3.23 10.83
N LYS A 230 -11.99 -2.85 9.95
CA LYS A 230 -12.20 -3.53 8.66
C LYS A 230 -10.90 -3.56 7.84
N TYR A 231 -10.22 -2.43 7.73
CA TYR A 231 -8.94 -2.35 7.05
C TYR A 231 -7.89 -3.26 7.67
N VAL A 232 -7.76 -3.27 9.00
CA VAL A 232 -6.81 -4.14 9.72
C VAL A 232 -7.14 -5.62 9.48
N LEU A 233 -8.40 -6.03 9.53
CA LEU A 233 -8.81 -7.42 9.29
C LEU A 233 -8.52 -7.87 7.85
N ALA A 234 -8.76 -7.02 6.86
CA ALA A 234 -8.44 -7.33 5.46
C ALA A 234 -6.92 -7.48 5.24
N GLN A 235 -6.11 -6.70 5.95
CA GLN A 235 -4.65 -6.78 5.91
C GLN A 235 -4.11 -7.97 6.71
N ALA A 236 -4.76 -8.33 7.81
CA ALA A 236 -4.30 -9.30 8.79
C ALA A 236 -5.33 -10.44 9.04
N PRO A 237 -5.57 -11.33 8.05
CA PRO A 237 -6.52 -12.43 8.19
C PRO A 237 -6.27 -13.34 9.41
N LEU A 238 -5.04 -13.39 9.94
CA LEU A 238 -4.69 -14.20 11.11
C LEU A 238 -5.27 -13.66 12.43
N ILE A 239 -5.79 -12.43 12.47
CA ILE A 239 -6.40 -11.88 13.70
C ILE A 239 -7.64 -12.68 14.11
N MET A 240 -8.52 -13.04 13.18
CA MET A 240 -9.74 -13.78 13.53
C MET A 240 -9.46 -15.20 14.06
N PRO A 241 -8.57 -16.01 13.47
CA PRO A 241 -8.12 -17.28 14.06
C PRO A 241 -7.49 -17.10 15.46
N PHE A 242 -6.73 -16.03 15.69
CA PHE A 242 -6.17 -15.72 17.00
C PHE A 242 -7.27 -15.45 18.02
N VAL A 243 -8.25 -14.59 17.68
CA VAL A 243 -9.39 -14.28 18.56
C VAL A 243 -10.19 -15.55 18.90
N ALA A 244 -10.44 -16.40 17.89
CA ALA A 244 -11.16 -17.67 18.12
C ALA A 244 -10.39 -18.65 19.02
N ARG A 245 -9.05 -18.66 18.96
CA ARG A 245 -8.20 -19.55 19.78
C ARG A 245 -8.08 -19.07 21.22
N HIS A 246 -7.90 -17.77 21.40
CA HIS A 246 -7.59 -17.17 22.71
C HIS A 246 -8.81 -16.60 23.44
N GLU A 247 -9.97 -16.58 22.79
CA GLU A 247 -11.24 -16.02 23.31
C GLU A 247 -11.10 -14.58 23.82
N ARG A 248 -10.16 -13.81 23.22
CA ARG A 248 -9.91 -12.40 23.53
C ARG A 248 -9.38 -11.63 22.33
N GLN A 249 -9.48 -10.33 22.39
CA GLN A 249 -8.84 -9.44 21.41
C GLN A 249 -7.31 -9.46 21.57
N PRO A 250 -6.55 -9.33 20.47
CA PRO A 250 -5.11 -9.16 20.54
C PRO A 250 -4.77 -7.81 21.16
N THR A 251 -3.64 -7.74 21.85
CA THR A 251 -3.01 -6.45 22.22
C THR A 251 -2.53 -5.73 20.95
N THR A 252 -2.12 -4.47 21.07
CA THR A 252 -1.54 -3.72 19.95
C THR A 252 -0.32 -4.43 19.37
N THR A 253 0.58 -4.91 20.23
CA THR A 253 1.77 -5.65 19.82
C THR A 253 1.42 -6.95 19.11
N GLU A 254 0.50 -7.74 19.66
CA GLU A 254 0.03 -8.98 19.03
C GLU A 254 -0.63 -8.70 17.68
N ALA A 255 -1.46 -7.66 17.57
CA ALA A 255 -2.10 -7.28 16.32
C ALA A 255 -1.08 -6.87 15.24
N TYR A 256 -0.01 -6.14 15.61
CA TYR A 256 1.07 -5.84 14.68
C TYR A 256 1.77 -7.11 14.20
N VAL A 257 2.15 -8.01 15.09
CA VAL A 257 2.82 -9.26 14.72
C VAL A 257 1.92 -10.12 13.82
N LEU A 258 0.63 -10.24 14.14
CA LEU A 258 -0.36 -10.95 13.30
C LEU A 258 -0.48 -10.31 11.91
N THR A 259 -0.40 -8.98 11.81
CA THR A 259 -0.38 -8.28 10.54
C THR A 259 0.87 -8.64 9.73
N TRP A 260 2.05 -8.58 10.33
CA TRP A 260 3.32 -8.94 9.68
C TRP A 260 3.31 -10.39 9.19
N LEU A 261 2.87 -11.32 10.05
CA LEU A 261 2.74 -12.74 9.71
C LEU A 261 1.73 -12.98 8.57
N SER A 262 0.59 -12.29 8.59
CA SER A 262 -0.43 -12.42 7.53
C SER A 262 0.11 -12.03 6.16
N VAL A 263 0.90 -10.95 6.10
CA VAL A 263 1.53 -10.49 4.86
C VAL A 263 2.61 -11.46 4.39
N LEU A 264 3.44 -11.98 5.30
CA LEU A 264 4.47 -12.97 4.98
C LEU A 264 3.86 -14.32 4.54
N ASP A 265 2.81 -14.77 5.21
CA ASP A 265 2.11 -15.99 4.84
C ASP A 265 1.55 -15.89 3.42
N ARG A 266 0.88 -14.78 3.13
CA ARG A 266 0.37 -14.51 1.78
C ARG A 266 1.49 -14.43 0.74
N TYR A 267 2.59 -13.73 1.03
CA TYR A 267 3.77 -13.71 0.16
C TYR A 267 4.26 -15.12 -0.16
N ARG A 268 4.41 -15.98 0.86
CA ARG A 268 4.87 -17.36 0.69
C ARG A 268 3.87 -18.19 -0.13
N ALA A 269 2.57 -17.99 0.07
CA ALA A 269 1.53 -18.65 -0.72
C ALA A 269 1.61 -18.25 -2.20
N LEU A 270 1.76 -16.97 -2.50
CA LEU A 270 1.92 -16.45 -3.86
C LEU A 270 3.19 -17.00 -4.54
N ARG A 271 4.31 -17.05 -3.81
CA ARG A 271 5.56 -17.64 -4.31
C ARG A 271 5.39 -19.13 -4.65
N ARG A 272 4.71 -19.90 -3.80
CA ARG A 272 4.41 -21.31 -4.07
C ARG A 272 3.49 -21.49 -5.27
N ALA A 273 2.60 -20.54 -5.51
CA ALA A 273 1.73 -20.51 -6.69
C ALA A 273 2.44 -20.04 -7.97
N GLY A 274 3.75 -19.71 -7.91
CA GLY A 274 4.52 -19.31 -9.07
C GLY A 274 4.46 -17.83 -9.43
N VAL A 275 3.84 -16.99 -8.59
CA VAL A 275 3.81 -15.53 -8.83
C VAL A 275 5.26 -14.97 -8.80
N PRO A 276 5.68 -14.22 -9.83
CA PRO A 276 7.06 -13.72 -9.93
C PRO A 276 7.29 -12.55 -8.98
N LEU A 277 7.70 -12.84 -7.73
CA LEU A 277 7.98 -11.87 -6.68
C LEU A 277 9.46 -11.91 -6.31
N LEU A 278 10.16 -10.77 -6.45
CA LEU A 278 11.52 -10.57 -5.95
C LEU A 278 11.45 -10.16 -4.47
N PRO A 279 11.99 -10.94 -3.52
CA PRO A 279 12.11 -10.48 -2.13
C PRO A 279 13.25 -9.46 -2.00
N VAL A 280 12.97 -8.37 -1.28
CA VAL A 280 13.95 -7.32 -0.96
C VAL A 280 13.91 -7.07 0.54
N ALA A 281 15.01 -7.35 1.23
CA ALA A 281 15.18 -7.02 2.63
C ALA A 281 15.45 -5.52 2.77
N TYR A 282 14.81 -4.86 3.74
CA TYR A 282 15.12 -3.47 4.07
C TYR A 282 16.59 -3.28 4.45
N GLU A 283 17.16 -4.24 5.16
CA GLU A 283 18.54 -4.26 5.60
C GLU A 283 19.51 -4.27 4.40
N ALA A 284 19.18 -4.96 3.31
CA ALA A 284 19.96 -4.94 2.08
C ALA A 284 19.82 -3.59 1.35
N LEU A 285 18.59 -3.05 1.32
CA LEU A 285 18.33 -1.73 0.71
C LEU A 285 19.06 -0.61 1.45
N ASP A 286 19.23 -0.72 2.76
CA ASP A 286 19.95 0.25 3.60
C ASP A 286 21.48 0.10 3.46
N ALA A 287 21.98 -1.16 3.44
CA ALA A 287 23.41 -1.44 3.40
C ALA A 287 24.04 -1.18 2.01
N ASP A 288 23.35 -1.56 0.93
CA ASP A 288 23.81 -1.33 -0.45
C ASP A 288 22.61 -0.99 -1.35
N PRO A 289 22.17 0.27 -1.29
CA PRO A 289 21.00 0.71 -2.04
C PRO A 289 21.18 0.59 -3.56
N LYS A 290 22.38 0.88 -4.10
CA LYS A 290 22.60 0.83 -5.55
C LYS A 290 22.57 -0.60 -6.10
N ALA A 291 23.21 -1.55 -5.44
CA ALA A 291 23.15 -2.95 -5.84
C ALA A 291 21.74 -3.51 -5.73
N THR A 292 21.00 -3.13 -4.65
CA THR A 292 19.61 -3.55 -4.46
C THR A 292 18.70 -2.96 -5.53
N LEU A 293 18.83 -1.66 -5.86
CA LEU A 293 18.10 -1.03 -6.95
C LEU A 293 18.41 -1.69 -8.30
N ALA A 294 19.68 -1.97 -8.61
CA ALA A 294 20.04 -2.65 -9.84
C ALA A 294 19.35 -4.01 -9.98
N ALA A 295 19.29 -4.79 -8.89
CA ALA A 295 18.58 -6.07 -8.87
C ALA A 295 17.06 -5.91 -9.09
N VAL A 296 16.46 -4.88 -8.49
CA VAL A 296 15.03 -4.55 -8.68
C VAL A 296 14.75 -4.14 -10.12
N LEU A 297 15.56 -3.23 -10.69
CA LEU A 297 15.39 -2.77 -12.07
C LEU A 297 15.53 -3.96 -13.06
N ALA A 298 16.54 -4.78 -12.88
CA ALA A 298 16.76 -5.99 -13.70
C ALA A 298 15.57 -6.95 -13.61
N HIS A 299 15.04 -7.22 -12.40
CA HIS A 299 13.87 -8.08 -12.22
C HIS A 299 12.62 -7.51 -12.90
N CYS A 300 12.44 -6.20 -12.84
CA CYS A 300 11.31 -5.51 -13.45
C CYS A 300 11.47 -5.26 -14.95
N GLY A 301 12.60 -5.63 -15.56
CA GLY A 301 12.88 -5.35 -16.98
C GLY A 301 13.02 -3.86 -17.28
N LEU A 302 13.51 -3.08 -16.31
CA LEU A 302 13.75 -1.65 -16.40
C LEU A 302 15.22 -1.35 -16.74
N PRO A 303 15.53 -0.16 -17.33
CA PRO A 303 16.90 0.18 -17.72
C PRO A 303 17.85 0.18 -16.52
N ALA A 304 18.96 -0.53 -16.63
CA ALA A 304 19.99 -0.59 -15.59
C ALA A 304 20.74 0.74 -15.42
N ASP A 305 20.81 1.55 -16.48
CA ASP A 305 21.53 2.84 -16.48
C ASP A 305 20.82 3.90 -15.59
N ASP A 306 19.57 3.68 -15.24
CA ASP A 306 18.79 4.60 -14.40
C ASP A 306 19.00 4.40 -12.87
N VAL A 307 19.91 3.49 -12.47
CA VAL A 307 20.19 3.23 -11.04
C VAL A 307 20.63 4.50 -10.31
N ASP A 308 21.43 5.35 -10.92
CA ASP A 308 21.91 6.58 -10.28
C ASP A 308 20.80 7.61 -10.10
N ALA A 309 19.89 7.75 -11.07
CA ALA A 309 18.70 8.61 -10.94
C ALA A 309 17.78 8.10 -9.82
N ALA A 310 17.48 6.81 -9.81
CA ALA A 310 16.69 6.17 -8.77
C ALA A 310 17.33 6.34 -7.37
N TYR A 311 18.65 6.18 -7.27
CA TYR A 311 19.39 6.34 -6.02
C TYR A 311 19.38 7.78 -5.48
N ALA A 312 19.30 8.79 -6.33
CA ALA A 312 19.28 10.19 -5.90
C ALA A 312 18.14 10.52 -4.91
N THR A 313 17.02 9.78 -4.97
CA THR A 313 15.89 9.93 -4.05
C THR A 313 16.20 9.55 -2.61
N PHE A 314 17.26 8.78 -2.35
CA PHE A 314 17.66 8.33 -1.01
C PHE A 314 18.20 9.46 -0.13
N SER A 315 18.54 10.61 -0.72
CA SER A 315 18.98 11.78 0.02
C SER A 315 17.85 12.55 0.72
N ALA A 316 16.57 12.28 0.37
CA ALA A 316 15.41 12.97 0.89
C ALA A 316 14.55 12.06 1.79
N ASP A 317 13.77 12.67 2.70
CA ASP A 317 12.76 11.92 3.46
C ASP A 317 11.63 11.49 2.53
N SER A 318 11.52 10.20 2.27
CA SER A 318 10.50 9.65 1.38
C SER A 318 9.06 9.82 1.88
N GLN A 319 8.88 10.19 3.15
CA GLN A 319 7.58 10.41 3.80
C GLN A 319 7.40 11.86 4.27
N GLU A 320 8.18 12.81 3.72
CA GLU A 320 8.05 14.21 4.05
C GLU A 320 6.60 14.71 3.87
N GLY A 321 6.14 15.54 4.79
CA GLY A 321 4.77 16.09 4.79
C GLY A 321 3.70 15.12 5.32
N THR A 322 4.07 13.94 5.83
CA THR A 322 3.17 12.98 6.46
C THR A 322 3.49 12.80 7.95
N VAL A 323 2.57 12.20 8.71
CA VAL A 323 2.78 11.83 10.11
C VAL A 323 3.90 10.78 10.30
N LEU A 324 4.26 10.09 9.24
CA LEU A 324 5.32 9.07 9.24
C LEU A 324 6.70 9.64 8.88
N SER A 325 6.80 10.95 8.60
CA SER A 325 8.06 11.61 8.28
C SER A 325 9.07 11.53 9.42
N GLN A 326 10.35 11.69 9.12
CA GLN A 326 11.39 11.74 10.15
C GLN A 326 11.18 12.90 11.12
N ALA A 327 10.70 14.06 10.63
CA ALA A 327 10.38 15.21 11.46
C ALA A 327 9.26 14.91 12.45
N SER A 328 8.16 14.31 11.97
CA SER A 328 7.03 13.92 12.82
C SER A 328 7.45 12.93 13.92
N ARG A 329 8.24 11.92 13.56
CA ARG A 329 8.75 10.92 14.53
C ARG A 329 9.66 11.53 15.61
N ARG A 330 10.47 12.51 15.25
CA ARG A 330 11.32 13.25 16.23
C ARG A 330 10.49 14.10 17.18
N SER A 331 9.38 14.66 16.69
CA SER A 331 8.48 15.51 17.49
C SER A 331 7.58 14.70 18.42
N ASN A 332 7.30 13.43 18.08
CA ASN A 332 6.45 12.52 18.85
C ASN A 332 7.24 11.24 19.22
N PRO A 333 8.21 11.33 20.14
CA PRO A 333 8.96 10.16 20.55
C PRO A 333 8.04 9.17 21.27
N THR A 334 7.94 7.97 20.72
CA THR A 334 7.23 6.86 21.37
C THR A 334 8.16 6.20 22.40
N ALA A 335 7.61 5.75 23.50
CA ALA A 335 8.35 4.95 24.48
C ALA A 335 8.96 3.71 23.81
N ALA A 336 10.16 3.34 24.24
CA ALA A 336 10.76 2.07 23.82
C ALA A 336 9.85 0.91 24.20
N LEU A 337 9.84 -0.14 23.38
CA LEU A 337 9.10 -1.35 23.68
C LEU A 337 9.58 -1.97 24.99
N ALA A 338 8.64 -2.39 25.83
CA ALA A 338 8.93 -3.08 27.07
C ALA A 338 9.31 -4.56 26.81
N ALA A 339 9.93 -5.20 27.77
CA ALA A 339 10.24 -6.63 27.70
C ALA A 339 8.99 -7.50 27.47
N GLU A 340 7.84 -7.05 27.96
CA GLU A 340 6.54 -7.71 27.77
C GLU A 340 6.09 -7.68 26.32
N ASP A 341 6.28 -6.56 25.59
CA ASP A 341 5.96 -6.46 24.17
C ASP A 341 6.72 -7.49 23.34
N TYR A 342 8.02 -7.65 23.61
CA TYR A 342 8.83 -8.67 22.96
C TYR A 342 8.41 -10.09 23.36
N ALA A 343 7.96 -10.31 24.62
CA ALA A 343 7.45 -11.61 25.05
C ALA A 343 6.15 -11.96 24.31
N GLN A 344 5.22 -11.01 24.18
CA GLN A 344 3.98 -11.17 23.40
C GLN A 344 4.29 -11.46 21.92
N ALA A 345 5.21 -10.73 21.32
CA ALA A 345 5.62 -10.96 19.95
C ALA A 345 6.16 -12.38 19.73
N ARG A 346 7.05 -12.86 20.64
CA ARG A 346 7.58 -14.23 20.58
C ARG A 346 6.48 -15.28 20.75
N ALA A 347 5.51 -15.07 21.64
CA ALA A 347 4.41 -16.00 21.84
C ALA A 347 3.58 -16.16 20.56
N VAL A 348 3.21 -15.06 19.92
CA VAL A 348 2.47 -15.10 18.62
C VAL A 348 3.29 -15.80 17.54
N LEU A 349 4.60 -15.51 17.44
CA LEU A 349 5.48 -16.15 16.44
C LEU A 349 5.60 -17.66 16.67
N ALA A 350 5.68 -18.11 17.92
CA ALA A 350 5.78 -19.53 18.27
C ALA A 350 4.52 -20.33 17.89
N GLU A 351 3.38 -19.68 17.81
CA GLU A 351 2.10 -20.31 17.43
C GLU A 351 1.90 -20.40 15.91
N HIS A 352 2.71 -19.69 15.13
CA HIS A 352 2.51 -19.59 13.68
C HIS A 352 3.38 -20.60 12.93
N PRO A 353 2.78 -21.57 12.18
CA PRO A 353 3.53 -22.69 11.59
C PRO A 353 4.40 -22.31 10.39
N VAL A 354 4.20 -21.13 9.80
CA VAL A 354 4.90 -20.69 8.56
C VAL A 354 6.22 -20.00 8.88
N VAL A 355 6.31 -19.32 10.01
CA VAL A 355 7.51 -18.60 10.46
C VAL A 355 8.01 -19.28 11.72
N GLY A 356 8.94 -20.21 11.58
CA GLY A 356 9.55 -20.91 12.73
C GLY A 356 10.55 -20.02 13.48
N PRO A 357 10.95 -20.41 14.71
CA PRO A 357 11.94 -19.68 15.50
C PRO A 357 13.31 -19.59 14.84
N ASP A 358 13.63 -20.51 13.92
CA ASP A 358 14.89 -20.53 13.16
C ASP A 358 14.84 -19.70 11.87
N ASP A 359 13.70 -19.09 11.54
CA ASP A 359 13.60 -18.23 10.37
C ASP A 359 14.49 -16.99 10.53
N PRO A 360 15.36 -16.66 9.57
CA PRO A 360 16.23 -15.48 9.65
C PRO A 360 15.50 -14.19 9.99
N LEU A 361 14.25 -14.04 9.50
CA LEU A 361 13.44 -12.84 9.72
C LEU A 361 13.03 -12.60 11.18
N VAL A 362 13.04 -13.64 12.02
CA VAL A 362 12.61 -13.53 13.43
C VAL A 362 13.76 -13.63 14.44
N ARG A 363 15.00 -13.84 14.00
CA ARG A 363 16.16 -14.02 14.89
C ARG A 363 16.26 -12.94 15.96
N GLY A 364 16.18 -11.68 15.60
CA GLY A 364 16.30 -10.56 16.53
C GLY A 364 15.22 -10.49 17.61
N LEU A 365 14.11 -11.26 17.47
CA LEU A 365 13.07 -11.39 18.48
C LEU A 365 13.21 -12.66 19.33
N VAL A 366 13.74 -13.73 18.76
CA VAL A 366 13.82 -15.07 19.40
C VAL A 366 15.09 -15.24 20.20
N GLU A 367 16.20 -14.65 19.79
CA GLU A 367 17.45 -14.72 20.56
C GLU A 367 17.30 -13.95 21.88
N PRO A 368 17.62 -14.56 23.04
CA PRO A 368 17.70 -13.82 24.28
C PRO A 368 18.72 -12.70 24.12
N GLN A 369 18.37 -11.48 24.47
CA GLN A 369 19.35 -10.40 24.54
C GLN A 369 20.49 -10.87 25.45
N GLY A 370 21.69 -10.90 24.89
CA GLY A 370 22.90 -11.30 25.58
C GLY A 370 22.98 -10.70 26.97
N GLY A 371 23.59 -11.46 27.86
CA GLY A 371 23.65 -11.28 29.29
C GLY A 371 24.02 -9.90 29.82
N PRO A 372 24.12 -9.77 31.14
CA PRO A 372 24.20 -8.48 31.82
C PRO A 372 25.35 -7.67 31.24
N ILE A 373 25.06 -6.42 30.89
CA ILE A 373 26.11 -5.41 30.77
C ILE A 373 26.75 -5.36 32.16
N GLU A 374 27.90 -6.00 32.29
CA GLU A 374 28.70 -5.82 33.48
C GLU A 374 29.05 -4.33 33.63
N PRO A 375 29.08 -3.85 34.89
CA PRO A 375 29.14 -2.42 35.22
C PRO A 375 30.43 -1.73 34.80
#